data_284eb3b027a8f360e89a279f9153c7f9
#
_entry.id   284eb3b027a8f360e89a279f9153c7f9
#
_cell.length_a   1.000
_cell.length_b   1.000
_cell.length_c   1.000
_cell.angle_alpha   90.00
_cell.angle_beta   90.00
_cell.angle_gamma   90.00
#
_symmetry.space_group_name_H-M   'P 1'
#
loop_
_entity.id
_entity.type
_entity.pdbx_description
1 polymer ?
#
loop_
_entity_poly.entity_id
_entity_poly.type
_entity_poly.pdbx_seq_one_letter_code
_entity_poly.pdbx_strand_id
1 'polypeptide(L)'
;MKASWNTESYEKFLAPTFRIKPDWERDLLHDFITLKSSTFGVIRAIFGKDGPYTEPSAVATSGLYHVHLLLSKEDRKGSNQRNKTSNSALVYTRLIRVQDVYSLLAIFPVNAHAFGRDPVIMTELAKYAKAFQTLTSP
;
A
#
# COMPACT_ATOMS: atom_id res chain seq x y z
N MET A 1 5.06 0.55 16.51
CA MET A 1 4.66 0.35 15.12
C MET A 1 3.36 -0.45 15.07
N LYS A 2 2.36 0.03 14.37
CA LYS A 2 1.05 -0.59 14.29
C LYS A 2 0.54 -0.53 12.85
N ALA A 3 0.14 -1.65 12.28
CA ALA A 3 -0.42 -1.72 10.95
C ALA A 3 -1.54 -2.76 10.92
N SER A 4 -2.59 -2.45 10.18
CA SER A 4 -3.73 -3.35 10.02
C SER A 4 -4.38 -3.14 8.67
N TRP A 5 -5.15 -4.14 8.23
CA TRP A 5 -5.97 -4.03 7.04
C TRP A 5 -7.15 -3.10 7.33
N ASN A 6 -7.41 -2.18 6.41
CA ASN A 6 -8.50 -1.22 6.56
C ASN A 6 -9.85 -1.94 6.50
N THR A 7 -10.71 -1.71 7.48
CA THR A 7 -12.01 -2.39 7.55
C THR A 7 -13.02 -1.87 6.53
N GLU A 8 -12.96 -0.59 6.18
CA GLU A 8 -13.90 0.00 5.23
C GLU A 8 -13.63 -0.40 3.78
N SER A 9 -12.34 -0.52 3.42
CA SER A 9 -11.94 -0.88 2.06
C SER A 9 -11.77 -2.38 1.85
N TYR A 10 -11.86 -3.17 2.91
CA TYR A 10 -11.50 -4.59 2.91
C TYR A 10 -12.24 -5.41 1.84
N GLU A 11 -13.57 -5.34 1.84
CA GLU A 11 -14.37 -6.19 0.96
C GLU A 11 -14.13 -5.90 -0.53
N LYS A 12 -13.96 -4.66 -0.88
CA LYS A 12 -13.82 -4.26 -2.28
C LYS A 12 -12.38 -4.37 -2.78
N PHE A 13 -11.41 -3.98 -1.97
CA PHE A 13 -10.03 -3.78 -2.43
C PHE A 13 -9.02 -4.77 -1.88
N LEU A 14 -9.36 -5.58 -0.90
CA LEU A 14 -8.45 -6.52 -0.25
C LEU A 14 -8.96 -7.96 -0.36
N ALA A 15 -10.19 -8.21 -0.01
CA ALA A 15 -10.77 -9.55 0.02
C ALA A 15 -10.66 -10.30 -1.31
N PRO A 16 -10.87 -9.67 -2.48
CA PRO A 16 -10.72 -10.38 -3.74
C PRO A 16 -9.34 -11.00 -3.93
N THR A 17 -8.29 -10.29 -3.53
CA THR A 17 -6.93 -10.81 -3.60
C THR A 17 -6.72 -11.95 -2.59
N PHE A 18 -7.23 -11.81 -1.38
CA PHE A 18 -7.06 -12.83 -0.35
C PHE A 18 -7.84 -14.12 -0.65
N ARG A 19 -8.91 -14.05 -1.43
CA ARG A 19 -9.60 -15.27 -1.91
C ARG A 19 -8.72 -16.11 -2.83
N ILE A 20 -7.85 -15.45 -3.59
CA ILE A 20 -6.92 -16.12 -4.51
C ILE A 20 -5.61 -16.47 -3.80
N LYS A 21 -5.15 -15.61 -2.92
CA LYS A 21 -3.89 -15.71 -2.18
C LYS A 21 -4.15 -15.60 -0.68
N PRO A 22 -4.74 -16.64 -0.03
CA PRO A 22 -5.14 -16.54 1.38
C PRO A 22 -3.99 -16.23 2.34
N ASP A 23 -2.79 -16.75 2.05
CA ASP A 23 -1.63 -16.55 2.91
C ASP A 23 -1.15 -15.10 2.94
N TRP A 24 -1.50 -14.31 1.92
CA TRP A 24 -1.08 -12.92 1.84
C TRP A 24 -1.68 -12.06 2.95
N GLU A 25 -2.85 -12.42 3.45
CA GLU A 25 -3.46 -11.63 4.52
C GLU A 25 -2.57 -11.58 5.75
N ARG A 26 -1.91 -12.68 6.08
CA ARG A 26 -0.95 -12.74 7.17
C ARG A 26 0.45 -12.30 6.74
N ASP A 27 0.94 -12.88 5.66
CA ASP A 27 2.34 -12.76 5.27
C ASP A 27 2.68 -11.37 4.75
N LEU A 28 1.80 -10.79 3.95
CA LEU A 28 2.04 -9.45 3.40
C LEU A 28 1.97 -8.39 4.50
N LEU A 29 1.06 -8.55 5.46
CA LEU A 29 0.99 -7.66 6.62
C LEU A 29 2.28 -7.75 7.45
N HIS A 30 2.75 -8.97 7.72
CA HIS A 30 3.99 -9.18 8.44
C HIS A 30 5.18 -8.55 7.72
N ASP A 31 5.27 -8.75 6.42
CA ASP A 31 6.35 -8.18 5.61
C ASP A 31 6.29 -6.65 5.57
N PHE A 32 5.09 -6.08 5.52
CA PHE A 32 4.91 -4.62 5.59
C PHE A 32 5.36 -4.05 6.95
N ILE A 33 5.00 -4.72 8.03
CA ILE A 33 5.45 -4.32 9.37
C ILE A 33 6.98 -4.36 9.45
N THR A 34 7.59 -5.40 8.91
CA THR A 34 9.05 -5.52 8.85
C THR A 34 9.66 -4.36 8.04
N LEU A 35 9.08 -4.05 6.88
CA LEU A 35 9.55 -2.94 6.04
C LEU A 35 9.55 -1.62 6.80
N LYS A 36 8.46 -1.32 7.48
CA LYS A 36 8.29 -0.02 8.16
C LYS A 36 8.99 0.07 9.50
N SER A 37 9.26 -1.07 10.14
CA SER A 37 9.96 -1.11 11.42
C SER A 37 11.48 -1.12 11.29
N SER A 38 12.00 -1.34 10.10
CA SER A 38 13.44 -1.53 9.90
C SER A 38 14.20 -0.22 10.00
N THR A 39 15.09 -0.13 10.98
CA THR A 39 15.97 1.02 11.17
C THR A 39 17.13 1.01 10.16
N PHE A 40 17.52 -0.17 9.65
CA PHE A 40 18.67 -0.33 8.78
C PHE A 40 18.29 -0.68 7.34
N GLY A 41 17.04 -0.47 6.97
CA GLY A 41 16.61 -0.64 5.60
C GLY A 41 16.53 -2.08 5.12
N VAL A 42 16.26 -3.03 6.02
CA VAL A 42 15.97 -4.40 5.61
C VAL A 42 14.66 -4.41 4.84
N ILE A 43 14.74 -4.80 3.57
CA ILE A 43 13.59 -4.82 2.66
C ILE A 43 13.36 -6.25 2.21
N ARG A 44 12.14 -6.75 2.40
CA ARG A 44 11.75 -8.04 1.84
C ARG A 44 11.76 -7.98 0.32
N ALA A 45 12.11 -9.09 -0.32
CA ALA A 45 12.25 -9.17 -1.78
C ALA A 45 10.98 -8.77 -2.54
N ILE A 46 9.82 -8.87 -1.89
CA ILE A 46 8.53 -8.53 -2.51
C ILE A 46 8.32 -7.02 -2.69
N PHE A 47 9.04 -6.17 -1.97
CA PHE A 47 8.81 -4.72 -2.02
C PHE A 47 9.81 -4.01 -2.92
N GLY A 48 9.28 -3.14 -3.78
CA GLY A 48 10.07 -2.23 -4.61
C GLY A 48 9.90 -0.80 -4.16
N LYS A 49 9.71 0.11 -5.12
CA LYS A 49 9.61 1.54 -4.87
C LYS A 49 8.39 1.86 -4.00
N ASP A 50 8.59 2.71 -3.02
CA ASP A 50 7.59 3.15 -2.05
C ASP A 50 7.51 4.67 -2.05
N GLY A 51 6.32 5.23 -2.07
CA GLY A 51 6.14 6.67 -2.07
C GLY A 51 4.69 7.09 -2.13
N PRO A 52 4.45 8.40 -2.02
CA PRO A 52 3.09 8.94 -2.10
C PRO A 52 2.54 8.94 -3.51
N TYR A 53 1.22 8.90 -3.64
CA TYR A 53 0.55 9.27 -4.88
C TYR A 53 0.56 10.79 -5.00
N THR A 54 0.96 11.28 -6.16
CA THR A 54 1.06 12.72 -6.45
C THR A 54 -0.01 13.20 -7.43
N GLU A 55 -0.72 12.28 -8.05
CA GLU A 55 -1.78 12.59 -9.01
C GLU A 55 -2.97 11.64 -8.81
N PRO A 56 -4.18 12.09 -9.10
CA PRO A 56 -4.59 13.47 -9.38
C PRO A 56 -4.43 14.38 -8.14
N SER A 57 -4.49 15.69 -8.32
CA SER A 57 -4.22 16.65 -7.25
C SER A 57 -5.08 16.45 -6.00
N ALA A 58 -6.34 16.05 -6.17
CA ALA A 58 -7.24 15.76 -5.05
C ALA A 58 -6.75 14.58 -4.20
N VAL A 59 -5.99 13.66 -4.80
CA VAL A 59 -5.43 12.49 -4.12
C VAL A 59 -4.10 12.83 -3.47
N ALA A 60 -3.32 13.73 -4.07
CA ALA A 60 -1.99 14.11 -3.58
C ALA A 60 -2.00 14.61 -2.13
N THR A 61 -3.12 15.23 -1.71
CA THR A 61 -3.26 15.76 -0.35
C THR A 61 -3.96 14.82 0.62
N SER A 62 -4.37 13.62 0.16
CA SER A 62 -5.14 12.68 0.97
C SER A 62 -4.30 11.79 1.88
N GLY A 63 -2.99 11.75 1.68
CA GLY A 63 -2.11 10.85 2.43
C GLY A 63 -2.14 9.42 1.94
N LEU A 64 -2.40 9.21 0.65
CA LEU A 64 -2.29 7.90 0.02
C LEU A 64 -0.86 7.63 -0.42
N TYR A 65 -0.37 6.45 -0.05
CA TYR A 65 0.94 5.94 -0.42
C TYR A 65 0.79 4.61 -1.12
N HIS A 66 1.81 4.23 -1.85
CA HIS A 66 1.86 2.89 -2.43
C HIS A 66 3.29 2.36 -2.44
N VAL A 67 3.41 1.06 -2.28
CA VAL A 67 4.66 0.35 -2.45
C VAL A 67 4.45 -0.69 -3.56
N HIS A 68 5.39 -0.70 -4.52
CA HIS A 68 5.35 -1.67 -5.61
C HIS A 68 5.59 -3.07 -5.09
N LEU A 69 4.81 -4.04 -5.58
CA LEU A 69 4.97 -5.45 -5.26
C LEU A 69 5.72 -6.14 -6.39
N LEU A 70 6.85 -6.74 -6.08
CA LEU A 70 7.72 -7.42 -7.04
C LEU A 70 7.37 -8.91 -7.03
N LEU A 71 6.31 -9.27 -7.77
CA LEU A 71 5.72 -10.59 -7.70
C LEU A 71 6.39 -11.63 -8.58
N SER A 72 7.10 -11.21 -9.64
CA SER A 72 7.73 -12.08 -10.58
C SER A 72 9.25 -11.99 -10.51
N LYS A 73 9.94 -12.98 -11.11
CA LYS A 73 11.39 -12.93 -11.26
C LYS A 73 11.83 -11.73 -12.10
N GLU A 74 11.05 -11.38 -13.12
CA GLU A 74 11.33 -10.22 -13.96
C GLU A 74 11.28 -8.92 -13.14
N ASP A 75 10.30 -8.78 -12.27
CA ASP A 75 10.17 -7.61 -11.40
C ASP A 75 11.40 -7.47 -10.48
N ARG A 76 12.02 -8.57 -10.12
CA ARG A 76 13.13 -8.61 -9.15
C ARG A 76 14.52 -8.54 -9.77
N LYS A 77 14.62 -8.49 -11.10
CA LYS A 77 15.92 -8.47 -11.79
C LYS A 77 16.72 -7.22 -11.48
N GLY A 78 18.03 -7.39 -11.37
CA GLY A 78 18.96 -6.28 -11.22
C GLY A 78 19.13 -5.82 -9.78
N SER A 79 19.87 -4.73 -9.62
CA SER A 79 20.12 -4.07 -8.34
C SER A 79 19.12 -2.92 -8.13
N ASN A 80 19.29 -2.14 -7.06
CA ASN A 80 18.43 -0.98 -6.73
C ASN A 80 16.98 -1.33 -6.47
N GLN A 81 16.74 -2.28 -5.59
CA GLN A 81 15.41 -2.74 -5.23
C GLN A 81 14.45 -1.59 -4.85
N ARG A 82 14.96 -0.57 -4.15
CA ARG A 82 14.14 0.57 -3.72
C ARG A 82 13.59 1.41 -4.86
N ASN A 83 14.15 1.29 -6.05
CA ASN A 83 13.72 2.03 -7.23
C ASN A 83 12.93 1.17 -8.22
N LYS A 84 12.74 -0.12 -7.92
CA LYS A 84 12.04 -1.03 -8.82
C LYS A 84 10.54 -0.75 -8.80
N THR A 85 9.98 -0.64 -10.00
CA THR A 85 8.55 -0.51 -10.20
C THR A 85 7.98 -1.80 -10.77
N SER A 86 6.69 -1.97 -10.66
CA SER A 86 5.97 -3.09 -11.24
C SER A 86 4.52 -2.66 -11.49
N ASN A 87 3.74 -3.54 -12.09
CA ASN A 87 2.31 -3.30 -12.28
C ASN A 87 1.47 -3.93 -11.17
N SER A 88 2.04 -4.03 -9.99
CA SER A 88 1.38 -4.52 -8.78
C SER A 88 1.71 -3.59 -7.63
N ALA A 89 0.76 -3.32 -6.75
CA ALA A 89 0.98 -2.37 -5.65
C ALA A 89 0.13 -2.69 -4.43
N LEU A 90 0.67 -2.33 -3.28
CA LEU A 90 -0.04 -2.26 -2.01
C LEU A 90 -0.25 -0.78 -1.68
N VAL A 91 -1.51 -0.39 -1.49
CA VAL A 91 -1.89 0.99 -1.20
C VAL A 91 -2.19 1.14 0.28
N TYR A 92 -1.63 2.17 0.89
CA TYR A 92 -1.79 2.39 2.33
C TYR A 92 -1.85 3.87 2.68
N THR A 93 -2.24 4.15 3.91
CA THR A 93 -2.15 5.48 4.51
C THR A 93 -1.52 5.36 5.90
N ARG A 94 -1.17 6.50 6.48
CA ARG A 94 -0.61 6.56 7.82
C ARG A 94 -1.18 7.78 8.55
N LEU A 95 -1.13 7.73 9.87
CA LEU A 95 -1.44 8.91 10.68
C LEU A 95 -0.33 9.95 10.53
N ILE A 96 -0.73 11.21 10.36
CA ILE A 96 0.22 12.31 10.19
C ILE A 96 0.81 12.72 11.54
N ARG A 97 -0.01 12.70 12.59
CA ARG A 97 0.36 13.22 13.92
C ARG A 97 0.95 12.18 14.85
N VAL A 98 0.71 10.92 14.59
CA VAL A 98 1.22 9.81 15.39
C VAL A 98 2.08 8.94 14.50
N GLN A 99 3.35 8.81 14.85
CA GLN A 99 4.28 8.02 14.04
C GLN A 99 3.95 6.53 14.10
N ASP A 100 4.26 5.84 13.03
CA ASP A 100 4.25 4.38 12.94
C ASP A 100 2.85 3.75 13.13
N VAL A 101 1.81 4.44 12.67
CA VAL A 101 0.46 3.86 12.60
C VAL A 101 -0.03 3.89 11.16
N TYR A 102 -0.30 2.71 10.61
CA TYR A 102 -0.62 2.52 9.19
C TYR A 102 -1.93 1.78 9.03
N SER A 103 -2.66 2.13 7.96
CA SER A 103 -3.84 1.39 7.51
C SER A 103 -3.63 0.95 6.07
N LEU A 104 -3.73 -0.35 5.80
CA LEU A 104 -3.52 -0.94 4.49
C LEU A 104 -4.86 -1.02 3.77
N LEU A 105 -4.99 -0.30 2.65
CA LEU A 105 -6.27 0.01 2.02
C LEU A 105 -6.62 -0.88 0.84
N ALA A 106 -5.65 -1.22 0.01
CA ALA A 106 -5.90 -1.92 -1.24
C ALA A 106 -4.69 -2.71 -1.70
N ILE A 107 -4.95 -3.79 -2.42
CA ILE A 107 -3.94 -4.50 -3.18
C ILE A 107 -4.38 -4.51 -4.64
N PHE A 108 -3.49 -4.04 -5.51
CA PHE A 108 -3.64 -4.17 -6.95
C PHE A 108 -2.64 -5.22 -7.43
N PRO A 109 -3.05 -6.49 -7.54
CA PRO A 109 -2.11 -7.54 -7.94
C PRO A 109 -1.71 -7.44 -9.42
N VAL A 110 -2.55 -6.80 -10.23
CA VAL A 110 -2.30 -6.51 -11.64
C VAL A 110 -2.85 -5.12 -11.96
N ASN A 111 -2.39 -4.52 -13.04
CA ASN A 111 -2.91 -3.25 -13.57
C ASN A 111 -2.81 -2.08 -12.58
N ALA A 112 -1.81 -2.08 -11.70
CA ALA A 112 -1.67 -1.03 -10.69
C ALA A 112 -1.52 0.36 -11.31
N HIS A 113 -0.84 0.48 -12.46
CA HIS A 113 -0.69 1.76 -13.15
C HIS A 113 -2.05 2.28 -13.64
N ALA A 114 -2.87 1.41 -14.22
CA ALA A 114 -4.21 1.80 -14.69
C ALA A 114 -5.11 2.21 -13.54
N PHE A 115 -5.11 1.46 -12.45
CA PHE A 115 -5.90 1.78 -11.26
C PHE A 115 -5.44 3.09 -10.61
N GLY A 116 -4.13 3.33 -10.57
CA GLY A 116 -3.57 4.56 -10.02
C GLY A 116 -3.94 5.81 -10.83
N ARG A 117 -4.39 5.65 -12.06
CA ARG A 117 -4.87 6.74 -12.93
C ARG A 117 -6.38 6.83 -13.00
N ASP A 118 -7.10 5.89 -12.40
CA ASP A 118 -8.56 5.88 -12.41
C ASP A 118 -9.06 6.84 -11.32
N PRO A 119 -9.68 7.97 -11.70
CA PRO A 119 -10.11 8.96 -10.71
C PRO A 119 -11.22 8.45 -9.79
N VAL A 120 -12.05 7.53 -10.24
CA VAL A 120 -13.13 6.96 -9.42
C VAL A 120 -12.54 6.09 -8.31
N ILE A 121 -11.64 5.17 -8.67
CA ILE A 121 -10.97 4.29 -7.71
C ILE A 121 -10.13 5.11 -6.73
N MET A 122 -9.32 6.02 -7.24
CA MET A 122 -8.40 6.79 -6.41
C MET A 122 -9.14 7.75 -5.48
N THR A 123 -10.24 8.33 -5.91
CA THR A 123 -11.06 9.19 -5.05
C THR A 123 -11.70 8.38 -3.92
N GLU A 124 -12.14 7.18 -4.21
CA GLU A 124 -12.70 6.28 -3.18
C GLU A 124 -11.64 5.93 -2.14
N LEU A 125 -10.45 5.54 -2.58
CA LEU A 125 -9.35 5.22 -1.68
C LEU A 125 -8.92 6.44 -0.84
N ALA A 126 -8.92 7.62 -1.44
CA ALA A 126 -8.63 8.86 -0.74
C ALA A 126 -9.64 9.12 0.39
N LYS A 127 -10.91 8.78 0.19
CA LYS A 127 -11.93 8.89 1.24
C LYS A 127 -11.60 7.98 2.44
N TYR A 128 -11.23 6.75 2.18
CA TYR A 128 -10.85 5.82 3.26
C TYR A 128 -9.62 6.30 4.01
N ALA A 129 -8.63 6.85 3.30
CA ALA A 129 -7.43 7.40 3.91
C ALA A 129 -7.77 8.56 4.84
N LYS A 130 -8.59 9.50 4.38
CA LYS A 130 -9.02 10.65 5.18
C LYS A 130 -9.85 10.22 6.40
N ALA A 131 -10.76 9.27 6.21
CA ALA A 131 -11.57 8.75 7.31
C ALA A 131 -10.71 8.10 8.39
N PHE A 132 -9.70 7.33 8.00
CA PHE A 132 -8.76 6.74 8.95
C PHE A 132 -8.05 7.82 9.76
N GLN A 133 -7.52 8.83 9.08
CA GLN A 133 -6.79 9.91 9.73
C GLN A 133 -7.67 10.69 10.71
N THR A 134 -8.94 10.88 10.38
CA THR A 134 -9.89 11.59 11.22
C THR A 134 -10.30 10.78 12.44
N LEU A 135 -10.64 9.49 12.25
CA LEU A 135 -11.13 8.63 13.33
C LEU A 135 -10.08 8.32 14.38
N THR A 136 -8.81 8.29 13.99
CA THR A 136 -7.71 7.90 14.87
C THR A 136 -6.92 9.08 15.38
N SER A 137 -7.27 10.28 14.94
CA SER A 137 -6.67 11.52 15.44
C SER A 137 -7.16 11.77 16.87
N PRO A 138 -6.27 12.05 17.81
CA PRO A 138 -6.69 12.40 19.16
C PRO A 138 -7.47 13.73 19.22
#